data_42002b35ea62041a5c766abdd3a0c262
#
_entry.id   42002b35ea62041a5c766abdd3a0c262
#
_cell.length_a   1.000
_cell.length_b   1.000
_cell.length_c   1.000
_cell.angle_alpha   90.00
_cell.angle_beta   90.00
_cell.angle_gamma   90.00
#
_symmetry.space_group_name_H-M   'P 1'
#
loop_
_entity.id
_entity.type
_entity.pdbx_description
1 polymer ?
#
loop_
_entity_poly.entity_id
_entity_poly.type
_entity_poly.pdbx_seq_one_letter_code
_entity_poly.pdbx_strand_id
1 'polypeptide(L)'
;VPLPDAAPELQELGRYSVWTTLRPTFWLPAVSYGAGESLVQLFTAGQDVLGRVAYTATVGAGFPSGRPLYDIEWQQQLGEGTGLSLRFGARRLPQILVVEGARHPFETSAGTIGLEWRRPASSGTYTLWLAAQRFAAESDVPDVPAVRTTEVAAGISHRQGRTYFDWRLVRELRLEVTSEPAAEGAWSARVERSLKAGHTHGLDVAVELAGAAAGPGRAVALGAAGSAQGIDLPLRGYRTAIYAGNVAWKGTVEASIPLLQLQRGMLDAPVFLRDVRLHPFVEGGWTKAYG
;
A
#
# COMPACT_ATOMS: atom_id res chain seq x y z
N VAL A 1 -39.05 40.68 0.04
CA VAL A 1 -39.35 39.24 -0.14
C VAL A 1 -39.62 38.68 1.26
N PRO A 2 -40.83 38.19 1.56
CA PRO A 2 -41.09 37.58 2.87
C PRO A 2 -40.27 36.30 2.99
N LEU A 3 -39.58 36.16 4.10
CA LEU A 3 -38.91 34.93 4.46
C LEU A 3 -39.96 33.82 4.67
N PRO A 4 -39.69 32.59 4.21
CA PRO A 4 -40.64 31.50 4.47
C PRO A 4 -40.69 31.20 5.97
N ASP A 5 -41.92 31.35 6.53
CA ASP A 5 -42.19 31.22 7.97
C ASP A 5 -42.23 29.77 8.51
N ALA A 6 -41.80 28.81 7.73
CA ALA A 6 -41.73 27.43 8.15
C ALA A 6 -40.27 26.98 8.24
N ALA A 7 -39.74 26.86 9.48
CA ALA A 7 -38.59 26.04 9.71
C ALA A 7 -38.89 24.63 9.12
N PRO A 8 -38.02 24.06 8.29
CA PRO A 8 -38.26 22.73 7.76
C PRO A 8 -38.45 21.78 8.95
N GLU A 9 -39.58 21.06 9.00
CA GLU A 9 -39.78 19.99 9.95
C GLU A 9 -38.59 19.08 9.84
N LEU A 10 -37.81 19.00 10.94
CA LEU A 10 -36.74 18.03 11.05
C LEU A 10 -37.39 16.64 11.02
N GLN A 11 -37.44 16.03 9.85
CA GLN A 11 -37.81 14.64 9.73
C GLN A 11 -36.90 13.86 10.66
N GLU A 12 -37.47 13.11 11.59
CA GLU A 12 -36.72 12.15 12.40
C GLU A 12 -36.01 11.21 11.43
N LEU A 13 -34.73 11.46 11.20
CA LEU A 13 -33.87 10.56 10.46
C LEU A 13 -33.84 9.26 11.24
N GLY A 14 -34.42 8.21 10.68
CA GLY A 14 -34.42 6.87 11.26
C GLY A 14 -33.03 6.42 11.68
N ARG A 15 -32.92 5.44 12.54
CA ARG A 15 -31.63 4.93 13.03
C ARG A 15 -30.70 4.61 11.88
N TYR A 16 -29.56 5.30 11.84
CA TYR A 16 -28.51 5.06 10.85
C TYR A 16 -28.00 3.62 10.95
N SER A 17 -28.04 2.90 9.83
CA SER A 17 -27.45 1.56 9.71
C SER A 17 -26.27 1.59 8.74
N VAL A 18 -25.08 1.30 9.26
CA VAL A 18 -23.83 1.18 8.47
C VAL A 18 -24.02 0.20 7.30
N TRP A 19 -24.68 -0.92 7.54
CA TRP A 19 -24.83 -1.99 6.55
C TRP A 19 -25.64 -1.61 5.31
N THR A 20 -26.56 -0.67 5.42
CA THR A 20 -27.36 -0.24 4.27
C THR A 20 -26.57 0.65 3.31
N THR A 21 -25.52 1.31 3.80
CA THR A 21 -24.70 2.25 3.03
C THR A 21 -23.39 1.63 2.54
N LEU A 22 -22.97 0.47 3.07
CA LEU A 22 -21.77 -0.24 2.66
C LEU A 22 -21.94 -1.13 1.42
N ARG A 23 -23.08 -1.13 0.78
CA ARG A 23 -23.29 -1.94 -0.43
C ARG A 23 -22.31 -1.54 -1.53
N PRO A 24 -21.68 -2.52 -2.21
CA PRO A 24 -20.89 -2.22 -3.38
C PRO A 24 -21.72 -1.48 -4.41
N THR A 25 -21.28 -0.30 -4.83
CA THR A 25 -21.96 0.51 -5.84
C THR A 25 -21.44 0.24 -7.24
N PHE A 26 -20.29 -0.39 -7.36
CA PHE A 26 -19.65 -0.71 -8.63
C PHE A 26 -18.78 -1.96 -8.51
N TRP A 27 -18.53 -2.59 -9.65
CA TRP A 27 -17.52 -3.62 -9.84
C TRP A 27 -16.72 -3.30 -11.09
N LEU A 28 -15.40 -3.19 -10.96
CA LEU A 28 -14.49 -2.90 -12.07
C LEU A 28 -13.73 -4.18 -12.43
N PRO A 29 -13.92 -4.71 -13.65
CA PRO A 29 -13.08 -5.78 -14.14
C PRO A 29 -11.68 -5.26 -14.44
N ALA A 30 -10.67 -6.03 -14.09
CA ALA A 30 -9.28 -5.76 -14.40
C ALA A 30 -8.56 -7.03 -14.82
N VAL A 31 -7.60 -6.86 -15.72
CA VAL A 31 -6.66 -7.92 -16.10
C VAL A 31 -5.28 -7.37 -15.85
N SER A 32 -4.47 -8.13 -15.14
CA SER A 32 -3.07 -7.78 -14.89
C SER A 32 -2.17 -8.99 -15.16
N TYR A 33 -0.92 -8.73 -15.42
CA TYR A 33 0.09 -9.78 -15.58
C TYR A 33 1.21 -9.54 -14.56
N GLY A 34 1.50 -10.56 -13.78
CA GLY A 34 2.55 -10.49 -12.76
C GLY A 34 2.96 -11.88 -12.28
N ALA A 35 4.22 -12.02 -11.86
CA ALA A 35 4.76 -13.26 -11.31
C ALA A 35 4.48 -14.51 -12.18
N GLY A 36 4.48 -14.36 -13.51
CA GLY A 36 4.27 -15.44 -14.46
C GLY A 36 2.81 -15.83 -14.73
N GLU A 37 1.85 -15.15 -14.12
CA GLU A 37 0.41 -15.38 -14.29
C GLU A 37 -0.32 -14.18 -14.89
N SER A 38 -1.40 -14.48 -15.60
CA SER A 38 -2.44 -13.51 -15.97
C SER A 38 -3.52 -13.56 -14.90
N LEU A 39 -3.80 -12.43 -14.26
CA LEU A 39 -4.80 -12.32 -13.20
C LEU A 39 -6.05 -11.66 -13.77
N VAL A 40 -7.17 -12.37 -13.76
CA VAL A 40 -8.50 -11.80 -14.08
C VAL A 40 -9.20 -11.53 -12.77
N GLN A 41 -9.61 -10.29 -12.55
CA GLN A 41 -10.08 -9.85 -11.24
C GLN A 41 -11.21 -8.83 -11.33
N LEU A 42 -12.01 -8.79 -10.30
CA LEU A 42 -13.06 -7.80 -10.05
C LEU A 42 -12.70 -7.02 -8.80
N PHE A 43 -12.68 -5.71 -8.92
CA PHE A 43 -12.43 -4.79 -7.82
C PHE A 43 -13.69 -4.04 -7.42
N THR A 44 -13.89 -3.86 -6.13
CA THR A 44 -14.89 -2.97 -5.56
C THR A 44 -14.35 -2.25 -4.33
N ALA A 45 -14.95 -1.11 -4.02
CA ALA A 45 -14.69 -0.37 -2.80
C ALA A 45 -15.99 0.24 -2.29
N GLY A 46 -16.06 0.50 -1.02
CA GLY A 46 -17.18 1.17 -0.40
C GLY A 46 -16.78 1.88 0.88
N GLN A 47 -17.59 2.88 1.21
CA GLN A 47 -17.46 3.63 2.46
C GLN A 47 -18.85 3.96 2.95
N ASP A 48 -19.07 3.92 4.26
CA ASP A 48 -20.32 4.39 4.82
C ASP A 48 -20.43 5.92 4.73
N VAL A 49 -21.66 6.43 4.77
CA VAL A 49 -21.95 7.88 4.60
C VAL A 49 -21.22 8.74 5.64
N LEU A 50 -20.98 8.22 6.83
CA LEU A 50 -20.28 8.93 7.90
C LEU A 50 -18.76 8.74 7.86
N GLY A 51 -18.24 7.94 6.92
CA GLY A 51 -16.81 7.63 6.81
C GLY A 51 -16.25 6.81 7.98
N ARG A 52 -17.10 6.15 8.78
CA ARG A 52 -16.68 5.35 9.92
C ARG A 52 -16.17 3.96 9.53
N VAL A 53 -16.69 3.45 8.43
CA VAL A 53 -16.29 2.16 7.87
C VAL A 53 -15.96 2.32 6.40
N ALA A 54 -14.85 1.75 5.99
CA ALA A 54 -14.44 1.68 4.59
C ALA A 54 -13.91 0.28 4.27
N TYR A 55 -14.07 -0.17 3.04
CA TYR A 55 -13.49 -1.40 2.58
C TYR A 55 -13.05 -1.31 1.12
N THR A 56 -12.09 -2.16 0.77
CA THR A 56 -11.75 -2.51 -0.60
C THR A 56 -11.77 -4.01 -0.73
N ALA A 57 -12.18 -4.52 -1.88
CA ALA A 57 -12.16 -5.94 -2.16
C ALA A 57 -11.80 -6.18 -3.63
N THR A 58 -10.82 -7.05 -3.83
CA THR A 58 -10.46 -7.61 -5.13
C THR A 58 -10.65 -9.11 -5.05
N VAL A 59 -11.34 -9.69 -6.02
CA VAL A 59 -11.53 -11.14 -6.13
C VAL A 59 -11.29 -11.57 -7.57
N GLY A 60 -10.75 -12.76 -7.77
CA GLY A 60 -10.44 -13.22 -9.11
C GLY A 60 -9.75 -14.57 -9.15
N ALA A 61 -9.07 -14.84 -10.24
CA ALA A 61 -8.28 -16.06 -10.41
C ALA A 61 -7.05 -15.80 -11.30
N GLY A 62 -6.00 -16.59 -11.05
CA GLY A 62 -4.80 -16.63 -11.87
C GLY A 62 -4.91 -17.66 -13.00
N PHE A 63 -4.30 -17.37 -14.13
CA PHE A 63 -4.18 -18.27 -15.28
C PHE A 63 -2.70 -18.39 -15.68
N PRO A 64 -2.14 -19.60 -15.84
CA PRO A 64 -2.82 -20.86 -16.03
C PRO A 64 -3.12 -21.67 -14.75
N SER A 65 -2.76 -21.21 -13.54
CA SER A 65 -2.89 -22.02 -12.32
C SER A 65 -4.35 -22.36 -11.95
N GLY A 66 -5.33 -21.53 -12.36
CA GLY A 66 -6.73 -21.65 -11.94
C GLY A 66 -6.96 -21.30 -10.46
N ARG A 67 -5.93 -20.82 -9.75
CA ARG A 67 -6.02 -20.56 -8.30
C ARG A 67 -6.78 -19.29 -8.00
N PRO A 68 -7.60 -19.26 -6.94
CA PRO A 68 -8.33 -18.09 -6.54
C PRO A 68 -7.38 -16.99 -6.04
N LEU A 69 -7.76 -15.75 -6.32
CA LEU A 69 -7.15 -14.53 -5.82
C LEU A 69 -8.17 -13.77 -5.00
N TYR A 70 -7.76 -13.25 -3.86
CA TYR A 70 -8.49 -12.21 -3.16
C TYR A 70 -7.53 -11.25 -2.45
N ASP A 71 -7.96 -9.99 -2.32
CA ASP A 71 -7.31 -8.96 -1.52
C ASP A 71 -8.43 -8.11 -0.92
N ILE A 72 -8.65 -8.24 0.37
CA ILE A 72 -9.75 -7.60 1.10
C ILE A 72 -9.15 -6.78 2.22
N GLU A 73 -9.50 -5.51 2.26
CA GLU A 73 -9.15 -4.61 3.34
C GLU A 73 -10.42 -4.01 3.94
N TRP A 74 -10.45 -3.90 5.24
CA TRP A 74 -11.50 -3.31 6.03
C TRP A 74 -10.92 -2.35 7.05
N GLN A 75 -11.50 -1.18 7.17
CA GLN A 75 -11.15 -0.19 8.17
C GLN A 75 -12.40 0.30 8.89
N GLN A 76 -12.34 0.37 10.20
CA GLN A 76 -13.43 0.86 11.05
C GLN A 76 -12.90 1.88 12.07
N GLN A 77 -13.51 3.05 12.12
CA GLN A 77 -13.23 4.04 13.17
C GLN A 77 -13.86 3.60 14.48
N LEU A 78 -13.08 3.70 15.57
CA LEU A 78 -13.48 3.35 16.92
C LEU A 78 -13.79 4.64 17.71
N GLY A 79 -15.05 5.05 17.67
CA GLY A 79 -15.52 6.27 18.34
C GLY A 79 -15.38 7.54 17.51
N GLU A 80 -16.24 8.50 17.77
CA GLU A 80 -16.24 9.80 17.08
C GLU A 80 -15.12 10.69 17.59
N GLY A 81 -14.38 11.31 16.68
CA GLY A 81 -13.33 12.27 17.00
C GLY A 81 -12.07 11.69 17.67
N THR A 82 -12.03 10.38 17.95
CA THR A 82 -10.86 9.76 18.61
C THR A 82 -9.64 9.65 17.69
N GLY A 83 -9.87 9.61 16.38
CA GLY A 83 -8.85 9.31 15.38
C GLY A 83 -8.35 7.86 15.44
N LEU A 84 -8.95 6.99 16.26
CA LEU A 84 -8.60 5.59 16.39
C LEU A 84 -9.39 4.75 15.37
N SER A 85 -8.71 3.87 14.67
CA SER A 85 -9.32 2.93 13.72
C SER A 85 -8.74 1.54 13.86
N LEU A 86 -9.58 0.54 13.62
CA LEU A 86 -9.23 -0.85 13.50
C LEU A 86 -9.14 -1.21 12.02
N ARG A 87 -8.13 -2.00 11.64
CA ARG A 87 -7.93 -2.48 10.28
C ARG A 87 -7.86 -3.99 10.26
N PHE A 88 -8.46 -4.58 9.26
CA PHE A 88 -8.35 -6.00 8.93
C PHE A 88 -7.96 -6.12 7.47
N GLY A 89 -7.08 -7.07 7.18
CA GLY A 89 -6.70 -7.42 5.82
C GLY A 89 -6.67 -8.93 5.65
N ALA A 90 -7.08 -9.41 4.48
CA ALA A 90 -6.93 -10.79 4.08
C ALA A 90 -6.54 -10.81 2.60
N ARG A 91 -5.45 -11.50 2.29
CA ARG A 91 -4.89 -11.53 0.95
C ARG A 91 -4.48 -12.95 0.57
N ARG A 92 -4.76 -13.30 -0.68
CA ARG A 92 -4.27 -14.52 -1.31
C ARG A 92 -3.90 -14.22 -2.76
N LEU A 93 -2.66 -14.50 -3.13
CA LEU A 93 -2.12 -14.21 -4.44
C LEU A 93 -1.50 -15.47 -5.04
N PRO A 94 -2.03 -15.99 -6.16
CA PRO A 94 -1.37 -17.02 -6.93
C PRO A 94 -0.18 -16.44 -7.70
N GLN A 95 0.85 -17.23 -7.85
CA GLN A 95 2.10 -16.88 -8.55
C GLN A 95 2.65 -18.12 -9.26
N ILE A 96 3.55 -17.93 -10.19
CA ILE A 96 4.33 -19.02 -10.80
C ILE A 96 5.78 -18.87 -10.39
N LEU A 97 6.30 -19.87 -9.75
CA LEU A 97 7.73 -20.01 -9.48
C LEU A 97 8.38 -20.82 -10.62
N VAL A 98 9.48 -20.33 -11.15
CA VAL A 98 10.27 -21.06 -12.14
C VAL A 98 11.49 -21.66 -11.45
N VAL A 99 11.54 -22.99 -11.37
CA VAL A 99 12.65 -23.75 -10.81
C VAL A 99 13.21 -24.66 -11.90
N GLU A 100 14.48 -24.55 -12.18
CA GLU A 100 15.16 -25.36 -13.23
C GLU A 100 14.46 -25.35 -14.60
N GLY A 101 13.81 -24.21 -14.92
CA GLY A 101 13.06 -24.05 -16.17
C GLY A 101 11.62 -24.60 -16.15
N ALA A 102 11.23 -25.36 -15.13
CA ALA A 102 9.85 -25.80 -14.92
C ALA A 102 9.03 -24.74 -14.18
N ARG A 103 7.75 -24.62 -14.56
CA ARG A 103 6.81 -23.69 -13.94
C ARG A 103 6.01 -24.39 -12.86
N HIS A 104 6.09 -23.91 -11.64
CA HIS A 104 5.39 -24.45 -10.50
C HIS A 104 4.41 -23.43 -9.91
N PRO A 105 3.16 -23.79 -9.68
CA PRO A 105 2.23 -22.94 -8.96
C PRO A 105 2.72 -22.68 -7.53
N PHE A 106 2.68 -21.43 -7.15
CA PHE A 106 3.09 -20.93 -5.85
C PHE A 106 2.00 -20.01 -5.33
N GLU A 107 1.77 -20.00 -4.04
CA GLU A 107 0.73 -19.20 -3.43
C GLU A 107 1.24 -18.48 -2.20
N THR A 108 0.88 -17.21 -2.09
CA THR A 108 1.09 -16.44 -0.88
C THR A 108 -0.24 -16.03 -0.28
N SER A 109 -0.39 -16.20 1.01
CA SER A 109 -1.53 -15.72 1.78
C SER A 109 -1.09 -14.88 2.97
N ALA A 110 -1.84 -13.86 3.30
CA ALA A 110 -1.60 -13.04 4.47
C ALA A 110 -2.91 -12.64 5.13
N GLY A 111 -2.91 -12.63 6.46
CA GLY A 111 -3.96 -12.06 7.28
C GLY A 111 -3.36 -10.97 8.17
N THR A 112 -3.98 -9.80 8.22
CA THR A 112 -3.50 -8.65 8.98
C THR A 112 -4.60 -8.14 9.89
N ILE A 113 -4.23 -7.79 11.12
CA ILE A 113 -5.05 -7.03 12.05
C ILE A 113 -4.20 -5.87 12.58
N GLY A 114 -4.78 -4.68 12.68
CA GLY A 114 -4.03 -3.52 13.14
C GLY A 114 -4.90 -2.46 13.77
N LEU A 115 -4.27 -1.67 14.64
CA LEU A 115 -4.82 -0.46 15.22
C LEU A 115 -4.04 0.74 14.66
N GLU A 116 -4.74 1.77 14.28
CA GLU A 116 -4.18 3.02 13.82
C GLU A 116 -4.81 4.18 14.56
N TRP A 117 -3.97 5.07 15.08
CA TRP A 117 -4.41 6.33 15.68
C TRP A 117 -3.87 7.50 14.90
N ARG A 118 -4.76 8.36 14.45
CA ARG A 118 -4.44 9.60 13.70
C ARG A 118 -4.79 10.81 14.53
N ARG A 119 -3.84 11.71 14.67
CA ARG A 119 -4.03 12.99 15.35
C ARG A 119 -3.59 14.14 14.44
N PRO A 120 -4.52 15.00 14.03
CA PRO A 120 -4.14 16.26 13.40
C PRO A 120 -3.47 17.18 14.43
N ALA A 121 -2.46 17.91 13.99
CA ALA A 121 -1.77 18.93 14.75
C ALA A 121 -1.49 20.14 13.83
N SER A 122 -1.14 21.28 14.41
CA SER A 122 -0.80 22.48 13.63
C SER A 122 0.36 22.27 12.66
N SER A 123 1.27 21.35 12.99
CA SER A 123 2.43 20.99 12.14
C SER A 123 2.14 19.89 11.11
N GLY A 124 0.94 19.28 11.11
CA GLY A 124 0.60 18.18 10.21
C GLY A 124 -0.23 17.09 10.88
N THR A 125 -0.17 15.88 10.38
CA THR A 125 -0.87 14.72 10.92
C THR A 125 0.11 13.69 11.43
N TYR A 126 -0.01 13.31 12.68
CA TYR A 126 0.67 12.15 13.25
C TYR A 126 -0.19 10.91 13.11
N THR A 127 0.45 9.81 12.75
CA THR A 127 -0.18 8.49 12.70
C THR A 127 0.69 7.51 13.48
N LEU A 128 0.10 6.86 14.47
CA LEU A 128 0.70 5.72 15.17
C LEU A 128 -0.04 4.47 14.72
N TRP A 129 0.67 3.36 14.51
CA TRP A 129 0.03 2.09 14.20
C TRP A 129 0.73 0.92 14.88
N LEU A 130 -0.06 -0.08 15.17
CA LEU A 130 0.36 -1.40 15.61
C LEU A 130 -0.39 -2.42 14.76
N ALA A 131 0.31 -3.37 14.20
CA ALA A 131 -0.28 -4.42 13.38
C ALA A 131 0.35 -5.77 13.69
N ALA A 132 -0.44 -6.82 13.59
CA ALA A 132 0.03 -8.20 13.54
C ALA A 132 -0.36 -8.79 12.20
N GLN A 133 0.58 -9.45 11.54
CA GLN A 133 0.39 -10.09 10.25
C GLN A 133 0.84 -11.55 10.33
N ARG A 134 -0.02 -12.44 9.85
CA ARG A 134 0.36 -13.82 9.59
C ARG A 134 0.52 -14.01 8.10
N PHE A 135 1.66 -14.49 7.69
CA PHE A 135 2.00 -14.78 6.30
C PHE A 135 2.19 -16.28 6.12
N ALA A 136 1.72 -16.81 4.99
CA ALA A 136 2.03 -18.15 4.57
C ALA A 136 2.38 -18.16 3.08
N ALA A 137 3.39 -18.94 2.73
CA ALA A 137 3.80 -19.21 1.35
C ALA A 137 3.85 -20.72 1.14
N GLU A 138 3.13 -21.20 0.15
CA GLU A 138 3.00 -22.62 -0.15
C GLU A 138 3.32 -22.88 -1.62
N SER A 139 4.08 -23.94 -1.88
CA SER A 139 4.53 -24.33 -3.23
C SER A 139 4.13 -25.77 -3.51
N ASP A 140 3.76 -26.05 -4.76
CA ASP A 140 3.56 -27.43 -5.23
C ASP A 140 4.90 -28.10 -5.66
N VAL A 141 6.02 -27.39 -5.50
CA VAL A 141 7.35 -27.98 -5.77
C VAL A 141 7.66 -29.00 -4.67
N PRO A 142 7.97 -30.25 -5.00
CA PRO A 142 8.48 -31.22 -4.04
C PRO A 142 9.72 -30.64 -3.33
N ASP A 143 9.85 -30.91 -2.05
CA ASP A 143 10.99 -30.49 -1.20
C ASP A 143 11.12 -28.97 -0.92
N VAL A 144 10.19 -28.13 -1.40
CA VAL A 144 10.10 -26.74 -0.99
C VAL A 144 9.18 -26.64 0.22
N PRO A 145 9.71 -26.39 1.42
CA PRO A 145 8.88 -26.33 2.62
C PRO A 145 7.94 -25.13 2.57
N ALA A 146 6.71 -25.32 3.09
CA ALA A 146 5.81 -24.21 3.33
C ALA A 146 6.42 -23.26 4.38
N VAL A 147 6.43 -21.97 4.09
CA VAL A 147 6.88 -20.93 5.01
C VAL A 147 5.65 -20.33 5.70
N ARG A 148 5.68 -20.28 7.02
CA ARG A 148 4.63 -19.63 7.81
C ARG A 148 5.27 -18.76 8.87
N THR A 149 5.00 -17.47 8.83
CA THR A 149 5.53 -16.50 9.79
C THR A 149 4.41 -15.68 10.40
N THR A 150 4.65 -15.20 11.61
CA THR A 150 3.79 -14.20 12.26
C THR A 150 4.67 -13.03 12.63
N GLU A 151 4.31 -11.86 12.16
CA GLU A 151 5.04 -10.62 12.39
C GLU A 151 4.19 -9.64 13.18
N VAL A 152 4.83 -8.88 14.04
CA VAL A 152 4.24 -7.73 14.71
C VAL A 152 5.01 -6.50 14.27
N ALA A 153 4.30 -5.52 13.75
CA ALA A 153 4.86 -4.26 13.30
C ALA A 153 4.26 -3.10 14.11
N ALA A 154 5.10 -2.16 14.49
CA ALA A 154 4.68 -0.90 15.09
C ALA A 154 5.39 0.24 14.40
N GLY A 155 4.72 1.38 14.31
CA GLY A 155 5.35 2.52 13.69
C GLY A 155 4.68 3.84 13.97
N ILE A 156 5.37 4.90 13.57
CA ILE A 156 4.90 6.28 13.63
C ILE A 156 5.19 6.96 12.29
N SER A 157 4.24 7.75 11.83
CA SER A 157 4.50 8.69 10.73
C SER A 157 4.03 10.09 11.09
N HIS A 158 4.72 11.06 10.51
CA HIS A 158 4.33 12.46 10.54
C HIS A 158 4.28 12.97 9.12
N ARG A 159 3.10 13.44 8.70
CA ARG A 159 2.87 14.00 7.36
C ARG A 159 2.44 15.45 7.48
N GLN A 160 3.17 16.33 6.82
CA GLN A 160 2.88 17.75 6.72
C GLN A 160 2.62 18.12 5.26
N GLY A 161 1.50 18.77 4.99
CA GLY A 161 1.19 19.37 3.69
C GLY A 161 1.05 20.89 3.83
N ARG A 162 1.65 21.64 2.91
CA ARG A 162 1.46 23.09 2.78
C ARG A 162 1.15 23.42 1.34
N THR A 163 0.20 24.29 1.11
CA THR A 163 -0.14 24.80 -0.22
C THR A 163 0.17 26.29 -0.24
N TYR A 164 0.93 26.71 -1.23
CA TYR A 164 1.30 28.10 -1.47
C TYR A 164 0.86 28.46 -2.90
N PHE A 165 -0.24 29.19 -3.07
CA PHE A 165 -0.83 29.45 -4.37
C PHE A 165 -0.98 28.16 -5.18
N ASP A 166 -0.17 28.00 -6.23
CA ASP A 166 -0.19 26.84 -7.13
C ASP A 166 0.81 25.74 -6.72
N TRP A 167 1.59 25.94 -5.69
CA TRP A 167 2.58 24.98 -5.19
C TRP A 167 2.07 24.20 -4.00
N ARG A 168 2.26 22.90 -4.05
CA ARG A 168 2.00 21.99 -2.93
C ARG A 168 3.28 21.35 -2.47
N LEU A 169 3.59 21.49 -1.20
CA LEU A 169 4.71 20.84 -0.53
C LEU A 169 4.19 19.80 0.43
N VAL A 170 4.61 18.55 0.28
CA VAL A 170 4.29 17.45 1.20
C VAL A 170 5.59 16.87 1.74
N ARG A 171 5.69 16.80 3.05
CA ARG A 171 6.79 16.14 3.78
C ARG A 171 6.23 14.99 4.57
N GLU A 172 6.91 13.87 4.55
CA GLU A 172 6.53 12.71 5.35
C GLU A 172 7.78 12.09 5.96
N LEU A 173 7.69 11.73 7.22
CA LEU A 173 8.65 10.91 7.94
C LEU A 173 7.90 9.69 8.46
N ARG A 174 8.41 8.50 8.20
CA ARG A 174 7.87 7.23 8.68
C ARG A 174 8.97 6.43 9.35
N LEU A 175 8.67 5.89 10.50
CA LEU A 175 9.50 4.95 11.24
C LEU A 175 8.66 3.70 11.49
N GLU A 176 9.23 2.54 11.25
CA GLU A 176 8.58 1.26 11.45
C GLU A 176 9.56 0.26 12.03
N VAL A 177 9.10 -0.55 12.97
CA VAL A 177 9.84 -1.68 13.53
C VAL A 177 8.96 -2.91 13.41
N THR A 178 9.53 -3.99 12.91
CA THR A 178 8.87 -5.29 12.76
C THR A 178 9.66 -6.32 13.55
N SER A 179 8.96 -7.20 14.23
CA SER A 179 9.53 -8.33 14.97
C SER A 179 8.78 -9.60 14.62
N GLU A 180 9.48 -10.72 14.57
CA GLU A 180 8.93 -12.06 14.41
C GLU A 180 9.03 -12.79 15.76
N PRO A 181 7.90 -12.92 16.50
CA PRO A 181 7.94 -13.49 17.85
C PRO A 181 8.42 -14.96 17.92
N ALA A 182 8.24 -15.71 16.83
CA ALA A 182 8.64 -17.10 16.75
C ALA A 182 10.14 -17.32 16.49
N ALA A 183 10.84 -16.28 16.04
CA ALA A 183 12.27 -16.33 15.75
C ALA A 183 13.04 -15.48 16.77
N GLU A 184 13.84 -16.11 17.62
CA GLU A 184 14.59 -15.42 18.66
C GLU A 184 15.44 -14.27 18.12
N GLY A 185 15.15 -13.05 18.60
CA GLY A 185 15.90 -11.85 18.24
C GLY A 185 15.68 -11.34 16.80
N ALA A 186 14.80 -11.95 16.01
CA ALA A 186 14.50 -11.50 14.66
C ALA A 186 13.71 -10.19 14.69
N TRP A 187 14.34 -9.12 14.30
CA TRP A 187 13.74 -7.80 14.18
C TRP A 187 14.22 -7.09 12.93
N SER A 188 13.46 -6.10 12.49
CA SER A 188 13.89 -5.18 11.45
C SER A 188 13.29 -3.80 11.71
N ALA A 189 13.99 -2.76 11.28
CA ALA A 189 13.56 -1.39 11.40
C ALA A 189 13.72 -0.67 10.05
N ARG A 190 12.79 0.21 9.74
CA ARG A 190 12.77 1.02 8.53
C ARG A 190 12.51 2.47 8.87
N VAL A 191 13.25 3.36 8.23
CA VAL A 191 13.02 4.79 8.24
C VAL A 191 12.83 5.27 6.81
N GLU A 192 11.82 6.06 6.58
CA GLU A 192 11.56 6.68 5.29
C GLU A 192 11.32 8.18 5.50
N ARG A 193 11.93 8.99 4.65
CA ARG A 193 11.67 10.42 4.56
C ARG A 193 11.39 10.79 3.12
N SER A 194 10.24 11.37 2.87
CA SER A 194 9.89 11.86 1.54
C SER A 194 9.60 13.37 1.56
N LEU A 195 9.97 14.03 0.48
CA LEU A 195 9.66 15.41 0.18
C LEU A 195 9.07 15.44 -1.23
N LYS A 196 7.86 15.92 -1.36
CA LYS A 196 7.21 16.11 -2.66
C LYS A 196 6.83 17.57 -2.80
N ALA A 197 7.32 18.21 -3.86
CA ALA A 197 6.97 19.57 -4.23
C ALA A 197 6.39 19.55 -5.63
N GLY A 198 5.25 20.19 -5.83
CA GLY A 198 4.60 20.18 -7.14
C GLY A 198 3.74 21.40 -7.38
N HIS A 199 3.64 21.77 -8.64
CA HIS A 199 2.75 22.79 -9.14
C HIS A 199 1.45 22.13 -9.62
N THR A 200 0.29 22.72 -9.35
CA THR A 200 -1.03 22.14 -9.65
C THR A 200 -1.19 21.70 -11.11
N HIS A 201 -0.53 22.40 -12.04
CA HIS A 201 -0.59 22.13 -13.48
C HIS A 201 0.79 21.96 -14.13
N GLY A 202 1.84 21.75 -13.33
CA GLY A 202 3.21 21.82 -13.82
C GLY A 202 4.10 20.67 -13.36
N LEU A 203 5.34 21.02 -13.11
CA LEU A 203 6.40 20.15 -12.65
C LEU A 203 6.13 19.67 -11.21
N ASP A 204 6.22 18.37 -11.00
CA ASP A 204 6.31 17.76 -9.66
C ASP A 204 7.73 17.21 -9.45
N VAL A 205 8.27 17.39 -8.28
CA VAL A 205 9.56 16.82 -7.86
C VAL A 205 9.35 16.04 -6.58
N ALA A 206 9.88 14.83 -6.53
CA ALA A 206 9.88 14.00 -5.34
C ALA A 206 11.31 13.58 -5.00
N VAL A 207 11.64 13.67 -3.72
CA VAL A 207 12.88 13.14 -3.15
C VAL A 207 12.49 12.17 -2.04
N GLU A 208 13.02 10.96 -2.09
CA GLU A 208 12.81 9.92 -1.09
C GLU A 208 14.16 9.41 -0.59
N LEU A 209 14.27 9.28 0.72
CA LEU A 209 15.37 8.62 1.39
C LEU A 209 14.76 7.52 2.26
N ALA A 210 15.22 6.29 2.07
CA ALA A 210 14.81 5.15 2.87
C ALA A 210 16.03 4.46 3.43
N GLY A 211 15.94 4.04 4.67
CA GLY A 211 16.96 3.24 5.33
C GLY A 211 16.31 2.09 6.06
N ALA A 212 17.01 0.97 6.14
CA ALA A 212 16.57 -0.17 6.90
C ALA A 212 17.73 -0.87 7.60
N ALA A 213 17.43 -1.48 8.73
CA ALA A 213 18.34 -2.32 9.49
C ALA A 213 17.63 -3.59 9.93
N ALA A 214 18.37 -4.69 10.01
CA ALA A 214 17.84 -5.98 10.44
C ALA A 214 18.75 -6.62 11.48
N GLY A 215 18.15 -7.27 12.46
CA GLY A 215 18.83 -8.08 13.48
C GLY A 215 19.12 -9.49 13.00
N PRO A 216 19.56 -10.37 13.91
CA PRO A 216 19.89 -11.76 13.60
C PRO A 216 18.75 -12.49 12.90
N GLY A 217 19.06 -13.36 11.96
CA GLY A 217 18.08 -14.15 11.20
C GLY A 217 17.28 -13.39 10.14
N ARG A 218 17.51 -12.08 9.98
CA ARG A 218 16.88 -11.24 8.95
C ARG A 218 17.93 -10.49 8.13
N ALA A 219 17.55 -10.13 6.91
CA ALA A 219 18.38 -9.33 6.03
C ALA A 219 17.59 -8.16 5.45
N VAL A 220 18.30 -7.09 5.12
CA VAL A 220 17.78 -6.01 4.27
C VAL A 220 18.25 -6.28 2.86
N ALA A 221 17.31 -6.41 1.93
CA ALA A 221 17.58 -6.61 0.53
C ALA A 221 17.46 -5.29 -0.24
N LEU A 222 18.50 -4.94 -1.00
CA LEU A 222 18.51 -3.81 -1.91
C LEU A 222 18.37 -4.32 -3.34
N GLY A 223 17.39 -3.83 -4.09
CA GLY A 223 17.11 -4.27 -5.46
C GLY A 223 15.61 -4.49 -5.68
N ALA A 224 15.21 -5.66 -6.16
CA ALA A 224 13.81 -5.98 -6.34
C ALA A 224 13.15 -6.42 -5.02
N ALA A 225 11.84 -6.20 -4.91
CA ALA A 225 11.03 -6.76 -3.85
C ALA A 225 10.94 -8.29 -3.99
N GLY A 226 10.93 -9.01 -2.89
CA GLY A 226 10.71 -10.46 -2.88
C GLY A 226 11.57 -11.26 -1.91
N SER A 227 12.21 -10.63 -0.92
CA SER A 227 12.84 -11.40 0.15
C SER A 227 11.76 -11.95 1.09
N ALA A 228 11.69 -13.27 1.21
CA ALA A 228 10.73 -13.93 2.11
C ALA A 228 11.03 -13.69 3.60
N GLN A 229 12.18 -13.13 3.95
CA GLN A 229 12.68 -13.05 5.33
C GLN A 229 13.31 -11.68 5.69
N GLY A 230 12.93 -10.60 5.04
CA GLY A 230 13.58 -9.31 5.30
C GLY A 230 12.78 -8.09 4.87
N ILE A 231 13.41 -6.94 5.03
CA ILE A 231 12.90 -5.69 4.48
C ILE A 231 13.49 -5.49 3.09
N ASP A 232 12.62 -5.22 2.13
CA ASP A 232 13.03 -4.87 0.77
C ASP A 232 13.12 -3.35 0.61
N LEU A 233 14.24 -2.89 0.07
CA LEU A 233 14.41 -1.55 -0.49
C LEU A 233 14.51 -1.67 -2.02
N PRO A 234 13.37 -1.68 -2.73
CA PRO A 234 13.35 -1.91 -4.16
C PRO A 234 14.04 -0.78 -4.92
N LEU A 235 14.87 -1.15 -5.91
CA LEU A 235 15.44 -0.26 -6.91
C LEU A 235 14.79 -0.54 -8.27
N ARG A 236 14.39 0.51 -8.96
CA ARG A 236 13.75 0.39 -10.29
C ARG A 236 14.73 -0.20 -11.31
N GLY A 237 14.23 -1.06 -12.17
CA GLY A 237 15.03 -1.72 -13.20
C GLY A 237 15.74 -3.01 -12.76
N TYR A 238 15.70 -3.35 -11.50
CA TYR A 238 16.25 -4.61 -11.00
C TYR A 238 15.14 -5.61 -10.72
N ARG A 239 15.28 -6.83 -11.23
CA ARG A 239 14.27 -7.90 -11.09
C ARG A 239 14.47 -8.75 -9.85
N THR A 240 15.67 -8.77 -9.30
CA THR A 240 16.05 -9.56 -8.12
C THR A 240 16.80 -8.69 -7.13
N ALA A 241 16.79 -9.06 -5.85
CA ALA A 241 17.67 -8.45 -4.86
C ALA A 241 19.12 -8.64 -5.27
N ILE A 242 19.86 -7.53 -5.42
CA ILE A 242 21.24 -7.57 -5.89
C ILE A 242 22.19 -7.69 -4.72
N TYR A 243 21.84 -7.05 -3.62
CA TYR A 243 22.64 -6.99 -2.42
C TYR A 243 21.77 -7.26 -1.20
N ALA A 244 22.28 -8.04 -0.28
CA ALA A 244 21.68 -8.29 1.02
C ALA A 244 22.68 -7.97 2.13
N GLY A 245 22.20 -7.42 3.23
CA GLY A 245 23.02 -7.06 4.37
C GLY A 245 22.18 -6.81 5.61
N ASN A 246 22.82 -6.36 6.68
CA ASN A 246 22.12 -6.00 7.91
C ASN A 246 21.71 -4.53 7.96
N VAL A 247 22.26 -3.69 7.10
CA VAL A 247 21.89 -2.29 6.95
C VAL A 247 21.90 -1.92 5.48
N ALA A 248 20.91 -1.19 5.03
CA ALA A 248 20.87 -0.63 3.67
C ALA A 248 20.22 0.77 3.65
N TRP A 249 20.61 1.56 2.67
CA TRP A 249 20.05 2.86 2.38
C TRP A 249 19.75 2.99 0.90
N LYS A 250 18.69 3.72 0.60
CA LYS A 250 18.25 4.03 -0.76
C LYS A 250 17.90 5.51 -0.84
N GLY A 251 18.28 6.17 -1.94
CA GLY A 251 17.85 7.52 -2.29
C GLY A 251 17.26 7.54 -3.68
N THR A 252 16.15 8.26 -3.86
CA THR A 252 15.47 8.44 -5.14
C THR A 252 15.16 9.92 -5.34
N VAL A 253 15.43 10.42 -6.51
CA VAL A 253 14.98 11.73 -6.99
C VAL A 253 14.18 11.50 -8.26
N GLU A 254 12.96 11.97 -8.29
CA GLU A 254 12.05 11.83 -9.41
C GLU A 254 11.46 13.19 -9.77
N ALA A 255 11.32 13.47 -11.06
CA ALA A 255 10.54 14.58 -11.55
C ALA A 255 9.39 14.07 -12.42
N SER A 256 8.26 14.78 -12.40
CA SER A 256 7.12 14.50 -13.28
C SER A 256 6.82 15.76 -14.08
N ILE A 257 7.11 15.72 -15.37
CA ILE A 257 7.06 16.85 -16.29
C ILE A 257 5.86 16.64 -17.23
N PRO A 258 4.84 17.52 -17.23
CA PRO A 258 3.75 17.43 -18.17
C PRO A 258 4.27 17.78 -19.58
N LEU A 259 4.13 16.86 -20.53
CA LEU A 259 4.48 17.07 -21.93
C LEU A 259 3.29 17.56 -22.74
N LEU A 260 2.11 17.04 -22.45
CA LEU A 260 0.90 17.35 -23.18
C LEU A 260 -0.33 17.23 -22.27
N GLN A 261 -1.16 18.24 -22.27
CA GLN A 261 -2.46 18.24 -21.57
C GLN A 261 -3.58 18.10 -22.60
N LEU A 262 -4.20 16.94 -22.67
CA LEU A 262 -5.20 16.63 -23.67
C LEU A 262 -6.63 16.87 -23.19
N GLN A 263 -6.94 16.49 -21.96
CA GLN A 263 -8.26 16.61 -21.32
C GLN A 263 -9.42 16.19 -22.23
N ARG A 264 -9.24 15.12 -23.00
CA ARG A 264 -10.22 14.64 -23.98
C ARG A 264 -10.64 13.21 -23.69
N GLY A 265 -11.93 12.95 -23.74
CA GLY A 265 -12.48 11.60 -23.83
C GLY A 265 -12.24 11.01 -25.24
N MET A 266 -12.07 9.71 -25.33
CA MET A 266 -12.02 9.02 -26.62
C MET A 266 -13.43 8.57 -27.02
N LEU A 267 -14.10 9.37 -27.87
CA LEU A 267 -15.43 9.04 -28.42
C LEU A 267 -16.42 8.59 -27.32
N ASP A 268 -17.16 7.51 -27.56
CA ASP A 268 -18.13 6.93 -26.62
C ASP A 268 -17.49 5.94 -25.63
N ALA A 269 -16.17 5.76 -25.69
CA ALA A 269 -15.47 4.88 -24.75
C ALA A 269 -15.30 5.57 -23.39
N PRO A 270 -15.43 4.85 -22.26
CA PRO A 270 -15.21 5.38 -20.92
C PRO A 270 -13.72 5.59 -20.62
N VAL A 271 -12.98 6.11 -21.60
CA VAL A 271 -11.55 6.39 -21.52
C VAL A 271 -11.34 7.88 -21.67
N PHE A 272 -10.74 8.48 -20.67
CA PHE A 272 -10.40 9.89 -20.65
C PHE A 272 -8.88 10.06 -20.55
N LEU A 273 -8.25 10.58 -21.60
CA LEU A 273 -6.84 10.90 -21.60
C LEU A 273 -6.65 12.33 -21.07
N ARG A 274 -6.14 12.44 -19.86
CA ARG A 274 -5.95 13.71 -19.16
C ARG A 274 -4.68 14.43 -19.58
N ASP A 275 -3.56 13.76 -19.43
CA ASP A 275 -2.23 14.30 -19.73
C ASP A 275 -1.24 13.18 -20.09
N VAL A 276 -0.16 13.58 -20.75
CA VAL A 276 1.03 12.75 -20.97
C VAL A 276 2.16 13.39 -20.18
N ARG A 277 2.84 12.60 -19.34
CA ARG A 277 3.93 13.07 -18.48
C ARG A 277 5.18 12.27 -18.68
N LEU A 278 6.31 12.93 -18.62
CA LEU A 278 7.63 12.32 -18.55
C LEU A 278 8.05 12.20 -17.07
N HIS A 279 8.52 11.03 -16.67
CA HIS A 279 8.96 10.73 -15.31
C HIS A 279 10.45 10.34 -15.26
N PRO A 280 11.39 11.29 -15.46
CA PRO A 280 12.80 11.01 -15.24
C PRO A 280 13.05 10.76 -13.75
N PHE A 281 13.93 9.80 -13.45
CA PHE A 281 14.34 9.51 -12.08
C PHE A 281 15.82 9.12 -12.02
N VAL A 282 16.42 9.36 -10.86
CA VAL A 282 17.74 8.87 -10.47
C VAL A 282 17.56 8.15 -9.14
N GLU A 283 18.12 6.97 -9.05
CA GLU A 283 18.01 6.13 -7.87
C GLU A 283 19.35 5.47 -7.58
N GLY A 284 19.71 5.40 -6.32
CA GLY A 284 20.92 4.75 -5.87
C GLY A 284 20.76 4.21 -4.47
N GLY A 285 21.59 3.26 -4.10
CA GLY A 285 21.56 2.67 -2.78
C GLY A 285 22.89 2.07 -2.36
N TRP A 286 23.00 1.77 -1.09
CA TRP A 286 24.16 1.16 -0.46
C TRP A 286 23.73 0.15 0.60
N THR A 287 24.48 -0.92 0.73
CA THR A 287 24.27 -1.91 1.77
C THR A 287 25.58 -2.24 2.48
N LYS A 288 25.49 -2.56 3.78
CA LYS A 288 26.57 -3.13 4.57
C LYS A 288 26.25 -4.60 4.79
N ALA A 289 27.11 -5.46 4.23
CA ALA A 289 27.03 -6.90 4.46
C ALA A 289 27.30 -7.26 5.92
N TYR A 290 26.88 -8.46 6.31
CA TYR A 290 27.34 -9.06 7.56
C TYR A 290 28.87 -9.19 7.51
N GLY A 291 29.55 -8.61 8.48
CA GLY A 291 30.97 -8.87 8.75
C GLY A 291 31.11 -10.10 9.61
#